data_e13126ab3d3e10c6b0d558545968c6dc
#
_entry.id   e13126ab3d3e10c6b0d558545968c6dc
#
_cell.length_a   1.000
_cell.length_b   1.000
_cell.length_c   1.000
_cell.angle_alpha   90.00
_cell.angle_beta   90.00
_cell.angle_gamma   90.00
#
_symmetry.space_group_name_H-M   'P 1'
#
loop_
_entity.id
_entity.type
_entity.pdbx_description
1 polymer ?
#
loop_
_entity_poly.entity_id
_entity_poly.type
_entity_poly.pdbx_seq_one_letter_code
_entity_poly.pdbx_strand_id
1 'polypeptide(L)'
;MRDPQVLAEVKETLALLTERAPGRAIEVRIPPYAAVQCGEGPTHTRGTPPHTVEKDAQTWLALANGEKSWADAMAAGLISASGIRADLSQLLPLRMTP
;
A
#
# COMPACT_ATOMS: atom_id res chain seq x y z
N MET A 1 11.28 -6.40 15.61
CA MET A 1 10.32 -7.44 16.04
C MET A 1 8.92 -7.09 15.52
N ARG A 2 8.22 -8.06 14.98
CA ARG A 2 6.87 -7.82 14.48
C ARG A 2 5.85 -7.83 15.62
N ASP A 3 4.95 -6.86 15.60
CA ASP A 3 3.84 -6.78 16.53
C ASP A 3 2.66 -7.55 15.94
N PRO A 4 2.13 -8.59 16.62
CA PRO A 4 1.03 -9.39 16.07
C PRO A 4 -0.23 -8.59 15.77
N GLN A 5 -0.54 -7.58 16.57
CA GLN A 5 -1.70 -6.74 16.32
C GLN A 5 -1.49 -5.87 15.08
N VAL A 6 -0.32 -5.30 14.92
CA VAL A 6 0.01 -4.51 13.73
C VAL A 6 -0.03 -5.41 12.50
N LEU A 7 0.51 -6.63 12.60
CA LEU A 7 0.45 -7.58 11.50
C LEU A 7 -0.99 -7.86 11.08
N ALA A 8 -1.88 -8.06 12.04
CA ALA A 8 -3.29 -8.32 11.74
C ALA A 8 -3.94 -7.14 11.02
N GLU A 9 -3.67 -5.92 11.48
CA GLU A 9 -4.23 -4.72 10.85
C GLU A 9 -3.65 -4.48 9.46
N VAL A 10 -2.35 -4.74 9.29
CA VAL A 10 -1.70 -4.62 7.98
C VAL A 10 -2.35 -5.60 7.00
N LYS A 11 -2.50 -6.86 7.40
CA LYS A 11 -3.13 -7.87 6.54
C LYS A 11 -4.57 -7.52 6.19
N GLU A 12 -5.33 -7.06 7.16
CA GLU A 12 -6.72 -6.66 6.94
C GLU A 12 -6.82 -5.51 5.94
N THR A 13 -6.02 -4.48 6.12
CA THR A 13 -6.06 -3.32 5.24
C THR A 13 -5.53 -3.63 3.85
N LEU A 14 -4.49 -4.47 3.74
CA LEU A 14 -4.01 -4.90 2.43
C LEU A 14 -5.06 -5.74 1.69
N ALA A 15 -5.84 -6.55 2.42
CA ALA A 15 -6.94 -7.30 1.81
C ALA A 15 -8.01 -6.36 1.28
N LEU A 16 -8.33 -5.29 2.00
CA LEU A 16 -9.26 -4.27 1.52
C LEU A 16 -8.74 -3.59 0.25
N LEU A 17 -7.44 -3.33 0.20
CA LEU A 17 -6.83 -2.72 -0.98
C LEU A 17 -6.95 -3.64 -2.20
N THR A 18 -6.63 -4.92 -2.05
CA THR A 18 -6.70 -5.87 -3.18
C THR A 18 -8.13 -6.11 -3.63
N GLU A 19 -9.08 -6.02 -2.70
CA GLU A 19 -10.50 -6.11 -3.02
C GLU A 19 -10.98 -4.91 -3.82
N ARG A 20 -10.53 -3.71 -3.43
CA ARG A 20 -10.89 -2.46 -4.10
C ARG A 20 -10.22 -2.32 -5.47
N ALA A 21 -8.98 -2.79 -5.58
CA ALA A 21 -8.18 -2.65 -6.78
C ALA A 21 -7.44 -3.96 -7.09
N PRO A 22 -8.15 -4.98 -7.60
CA PRO A 22 -7.49 -6.23 -7.95
C PRO A 22 -6.54 -6.05 -9.13
N GLY A 23 -5.52 -6.89 -9.21
CA GLY A 23 -4.56 -6.87 -10.30
C GLY A 23 -3.15 -7.08 -9.83
N ARG A 24 -2.19 -6.89 -10.72
CA ARG A 24 -0.77 -7.14 -10.49
C ARG A 24 0.15 -6.02 -10.97
N ALA A 25 -0.42 -4.84 -11.26
CA ALA A 25 0.37 -3.74 -11.82
C ALA A 25 1.29 -3.09 -10.80
N ILE A 26 0.89 -3.10 -9.53
CA ILE A 26 1.60 -2.40 -8.45
C ILE A 26 1.88 -3.38 -7.32
N GLU A 27 3.11 -3.42 -6.85
CA GLU A 27 3.45 -4.16 -5.62
C GLU A 27 3.48 -3.18 -4.46
N VAL A 28 2.72 -3.47 -3.42
CA VAL A 28 2.68 -2.67 -2.19
C VAL A 28 3.37 -3.46 -1.10
N ARG A 29 4.46 -2.90 -0.55
CA ARG A 29 5.31 -3.55 0.45
C ARG A 29 5.22 -2.81 1.77
N ILE A 30 4.96 -3.54 2.84
CA ILE A 30 4.92 -3.02 4.21
C ILE A 30 5.90 -3.83 5.06
N PRO A 31 7.21 -3.60 4.92
CA PRO A 31 8.18 -4.38 5.71
C PRO A 31 8.01 -4.11 7.19
N PRO A 32 8.26 -5.08 8.03
CA PRO A 32 8.57 -6.48 7.75
C PRO A 32 7.34 -7.38 7.69
N TYR A 33 6.15 -6.82 7.50
CA TYR A 33 4.88 -7.52 7.72
C TYR A 33 4.36 -8.26 6.50
N ALA A 34 4.21 -7.57 5.37
CA ALA A 34 3.55 -8.19 4.23
C ALA A 34 3.79 -7.40 2.94
N ALA A 35 3.45 -8.03 1.82
CA ALA A 35 3.40 -7.38 0.52
C ALA A 35 2.25 -7.98 -0.29
N VAL A 36 1.59 -7.15 -1.11
CA VAL A 36 0.53 -7.61 -2.00
C VAL A 36 0.69 -6.91 -3.35
N GLN A 37 0.02 -7.47 -4.36
CA GLN A 37 -0.08 -6.84 -5.66
C GLN A 37 -1.50 -6.31 -5.85
N CYS A 38 -1.65 -5.19 -6.54
CA CYS A 38 -2.94 -4.59 -6.81
C CYS A 38 -2.90 -3.76 -8.08
N GLY A 39 -4.07 -3.30 -8.52
CA GLY A 39 -4.19 -2.41 -9.65
C GLY A 39 -4.19 -3.11 -11.00
N GLU A 40 -5.01 -2.61 -11.91
CA GLU A 40 -5.06 -3.12 -13.28
C GLU A 40 -4.01 -2.43 -14.14
N GLY A 41 -3.51 -3.16 -15.12
CA GLY A 41 -2.54 -2.63 -16.05
C GLY A 41 -1.70 -3.74 -16.66
N PRO A 42 -0.72 -3.38 -17.49
CA PRO A 42 0.15 -4.38 -18.09
C PRO A 42 0.86 -5.19 -17.00
N THR A 43 0.87 -6.51 -17.17
CA THR A 43 1.59 -7.38 -16.26
C THR A 43 2.87 -7.84 -16.91
N HIS A 44 3.93 -7.92 -16.11
CA HIS A 44 5.19 -8.49 -16.56
C HIS A 44 5.16 -9.98 -16.35
N THR A 45 5.63 -10.72 -17.34
CA THR A 45 5.73 -12.16 -17.24
C THR A 45 7.00 -12.61 -16.54
N ARG A 46 7.90 -11.67 -16.28
CA ARG A 46 9.18 -11.95 -15.62
C ARG A 46 9.45 -10.91 -14.53
N GLY A 47 9.95 -11.41 -13.40
CA GLY A 47 10.52 -10.58 -12.38
C GLY A 47 9.52 -9.71 -11.63
N THR A 48 10.01 -8.58 -11.18
CA THR A 48 9.27 -7.66 -10.31
C THR A 48 8.20 -6.91 -11.07
N PRO A 49 7.07 -6.59 -10.43
CA PRO A 49 6.10 -5.67 -11.03
C PRO A 49 6.76 -4.33 -11.39
N PRO A 50 6.27 -3.65 -12.45
CA PRO A 50 6.91 -2.42 -12.94
C PRO A 50 6.73 -1.23 -12.00
N HIS A 51 5.81 -1.31 -11.06
CA HIS A 51 5.51 -0.22 -10.14
C HIS A 51 5.53 -0.76 -8.72
N THR A 52 6.24 -0.05 -7.82
CA THR A 52 6.34 -0.47 -6.42
C THR A 52 6.04 0.71 -5.50
N VAL A 53 5.36 0.40 -4.39
CA VAL A 53 5.12 1.35 -3.31
C VAL A 53 5.56 0.67 -2.02
N GLU A 54 6.46 1.31 -1.29
CA GLU A 54 6.96 0.76 -0.03
C GLU A 54 6.86 1.81 1.06
N LYS A 55 6.41 1.40 2.23
CA LYS A 55 6.30 2.26 3.41
C LYS A 55 6.21 1.42 4.66
N ASP A 56 6.49 2.04 5.81
CA ASP A 56 6.38 1.33 7.07
C ASP A 56 4.92 1.12 7.47
N ALA A 57 4.71 0.26 8.48
CA ALA A 57 3.37 -0.10 8.91
C ALA A 57 2.59 1.07 9.49
N GLN A 58 3.25 1.95 10.25
CA GLN A 58 2.57 3.10 10.84
C GLN A 58 2.06 4.04 9.77
N THR A 59 2.89 4.34 8.78
CA THR A 59 2.49 5.19 7.66
C THR A 59 1.35 4.54 6.89
N TRP A 60 1.46 3.26 6.61
CA TRP A 60 0.42 2.54 5.88
C TRP A 60 -0.93 2.59 6.61
N LEU A 61 -0.93 2.30 7.91
CA LEU A 61 -2.17 2.29 8.68
C LEU A 61 -2.78 3.69 8.78
N ALA A 62 -1.95 4.72 8.91
CA ALA A 62 -2.45 6.10 8.92
C ALA A 62 -3.13 6.45 7.59
N LEU A 63 -2.54 6.04 6.48
CA LEU A 63 -3.15 6.24 5.15
C LEU A 63 -4.44 5.45 5.00
N ALA A 64 -4.42 4.18 5.41
CA ALA A 64 -5.58 3.31 5.28
C ALA A 64 -6.76 3.78 6.12
N ASN A 65 -6.49 4.38 7.26
CA ASN A 65 -7.51 4.86 8.20
C ASN A 65 -7.93 6.31 7.97
N GLY A 66 -7.32 7.00 7.00
CA GLY A 66 -7.65 8.38 6.71
C GLY A 66 -7.04 9.40 7.65
N GLU A 67 -6.07 8.99 8.46
CA GLU A 67 -5.39 9.87 9.42
C GLU A 67 -4.31 10.72 8.76
N LYS A 68 -3.82 10.30 7.61
CA LYS A 68 -2.80 11.00 6.85
C LYS A 68 -3.13 10.90 5.36
N SER A 69 -2.93 11.99 4.63
CA SER A 69 -3.14 11.97 3.19
C SER A 69 -1.91 11.42 2.46
N TRP A 70 -2.14 10.90 1.26
CA TRP A 70 -1.06 10.45 0.38
C TRP A 70 -0.08 11.58 0.11
N ALA A 71 -0.60 12.79 -0.20
CA ALA A 71 0.24 13.94 -0.52
C ALA A 71 1.14 14.33 0.66
N ASP A 72 0.60 14.32 1.87
CA ASP A 72 1.38 14.65 3.07
C ASP A 72 2.47 13.61 3.32
N ALA A 73 2.14 12.33 3.16
CA ALA A 73 3.11 11.26 3.35
C ALA A 73 4.23 11.33 2.30
N MET A 74 3.89 11.63 1.06
CA MET A 74 4.89 11.80 0.00
C MET A 74 5.80 12.99 0.29
N ALA A 75 5.21 14.12 0.70
CA ALA A 75 5.98 15.33 1.01
C ALA A 75 6.93 15.12 2.19
N ALA A 76 6.55 14.27 3.13
CA ALA A 76 7.38 13.94 4.29
C ALA A 76 8.42 12.85 4.00
N GLY A 77 8.45 12.30 2.80
CA GLY A 77 9.41 11.24 2.44
C GLY A 77 9.12 9.89 3.07
N LEU A 78 7.87 9.66 3.47
CA LEU A 78 7.49 8.43 4.17
C LEU A 78 7.13 7.27 3.23
N ILE A 79 6.97 7.57 1.95
CA ILE A 79 6.60 6.59 0.94
C ILE A 79 7.70 6.53 -0.10
N SER A 80 8.17 5.32 -0.41
CA SER A 80 9.05 5.07 -1.54
C SER A 80 8.20 4.50 -2.67
N ALA A 81 8.06 5.27 -3.74
CA ALA A 81 7.23 4.87 -4.87
C ALA A 81 8.04 4.97 -6.15
N SER A 82 7.97 3.93 -6.97
CA SER A 82 8.64 3.91 -8.27
C SER A 82 7.69 3.43 -9.35
N GLY A 83 7.80 4.03 -10.53
CA GLY A 83 6.92 3.77 -11.66
C GLY A 83 5.78 4.77 -11.74
N ILE A 84 5.27 4.98 -12.94
CA ILE A 84 4.27 6.02 -13.19
C ILE A 84 2.90 5.69 -12.60
N ARG A 85 2.67 4.42 -12.24
CA ARG A 85 1.39 3.97 -11.66
C ARG A 85 1.45 3.78 -10.16
N ALA A 86 2.57 4.13 -9.52
CA ALA A 86 2.78 3.90 -8.10
C ALA A 86 2.13 4.99 -7.26
N ASP A 87 0.85 5.28 -7.51
CA ASP A 87 0.07 6.29 -6.80
C ASP A 87 -1.24 5.64 -6.33
N LEU A 88 -1.39 5.52 -5.03
CA LEU A 88 -2.56 4.92 -4.42
C LEU A 88 -3.55 5.94 -3.88
N SER A 89 -3.34 7.25 -4.18
CA SER A 89 -4.16 8.31 -3.59
C SER A 89 -5.64 8.16 -3.89
N GLN A 90 -6.00 7.63 -5.05
CA GLN A 90 -7.39 7.43 -5.45
C GLN A 90 -8.08 6.29 -4.67
N LEU A 91 -7.29 5.42 -4.05
CA LEU A 91 -7.79 4.25 -3.35
C LEU A 91 -7.88 4.44 -1.84
N LEU A 92 -7.34 5.53 -1.33
CA LEU A 92 -7.25 5.79 0.09
C LEU A 92 -8.23 6.90 0.51
N PRO A 93 -8.78 6.86 1.71
CA PRO A 93 -8.58 5.83 2.72
C PRO A 93 -9.35 4.55 2.39
N LEU A 94 -8.92 3.43 2.99
CA LEU A 94 -9.58 2.14 2.80
C LEU A 94 -10.70 1.92 3.81
N ARG A 95 -10.56 2.52 4.97
CA ARG A 95 -11.56 2.49 6.03
C ARG A 95 -11.48 3.79 6.82
N MET A 96 -12.58 4.17 7.42
CA MET A 96 -12.61 5.37 8.25
C MET A 96 -12.65 4.95 9.71
N THR A 97 -11.79 5.52 10.52
CA THR A 97 -11.87 5.34 11.96
C THR A 97 -12.95 6.27 12.52
N PRO A 98 -13.80 5.75 13.42
CA PRO A 98 -14.81 6.59 14.06
C PRO A 98 -14.21 7.73 14.85
#